data_af00a8364482a4196673c53f1cc234cc
#
_entry.id   af00a8364482a4196673c53f1cc234cc
#
_cell.length_a   1.000
_cell.length_b   1.000
_cell.length_c   1.000
_cell.angle_alpha   90.00
_cell.angle_beta   90.00
_cell.angle_gamma   90.00
#
_symmetry.space_group_name_H-M   'P 1'
#
loop_
_entity.id
_entity.type
_entity.pdbx_description
1 polymer ?
#
loop_
_entity_poly.entity_id
_entity_poly.type
_entity_poly.pdbx_seq_one_letter_code
_entity_poly.pdbx_strand_id
1 'polypeptide(L)'
;MYRSFILIAIADSNESLELKDMNNISSHRYLTMDVFSERVFEGNPLAVFPDATGISDITMQQIATELNLAETAFIAPPTRPDCAVSVRIFTPKRELSFAGHPTIGTSFVVLEEEFVPRGTSEFILEEKIGPVRIRVEPDIRPLIWLATPSITFGRLCDPDLCAKALGLNVSDLLEISPQVVSAGNPTLIVGVRDKEQVDQSWLENAGLSLLKSEDEPPLLVMVFTPTRDGAYSRVFGPEHGVREDPATGSATGPLAAFMVKNELVSGAAGTRFISEQGVKMGRRSILHVQLNGEKGVNGIEIGGYVSPVAEGTMKLYV
;
A
#
# COMPACT_ATOMS: atom_id res chain seq x y z
N MET A 1 -41.10 -14.68 -38.83
CA MET A 1 -40.94 -15.43 -40.08
C MET A 1 -39.63 -15.12 -40.72
N TYR A 2 -38.88 -16.13 -40.94
CA TYR A 2 -37.68 -16.50 -41.67
C TYR A 2 -36.33 -16.30 -41.00
N ARG A 3 -35.86 -17.42 -40.43
CA ARG A 3 -34.45 -17.77 -40.27
C ARG A 3 -33.88 -18.11 -41.63
N SER A 4 -32.68 -17.64 -41.92
CA SER A 4 -31.83 -18.23 -42.97
C SER A 4 -30.46 -18.52 -42.40
N PHE A 5 -30.20 -19.80 -42.24
CA PHE A 5 -28.88 -20.37 -41.99
C PHE A 5 -28.10 -20.34 -43.31
N ILE A 6 -26.93 -19.77 -43.32
CA ILE A 6 -25.93 -20.01 -44.38
C ILE A 6 -24.96 -21.04 -43.81
N LEU A 7 -25.12 -22.28 -44.26
CA LEU A 7 -24.12 -23.34 -44.12
C LEU A 7 -23.09 -23.14 -45.22
N ILE A 8 -21.88 -22.76 -44.90
CA ILE A 8 -20.74 -22.89 -45.83
C ILE A 8 -19.98 -24.11 -45.39
N ALA A 9 -20.13 -25.18 -46.18
CA ALA A 9 -19.28 -26.34 -46.11
C ALA A 9 -17.92 -25.99 -46.74
N ILE A 10 -16.84 -26.05 -45.97
CA ILE A 10 -15.47 -26.13 -46.49
C ILE A 10 -14.99 -27.52 -46.16
N ALA A 11 -14.67 -28.25 -47.22
CA ALA A 11 -14.19 -29.61 -47.18
C ALA A 11 -12.72 -29.71 -46.72
N ASP A 12 -12.47 -30.74 -45.97
CA ASP A 12 -11.23 -31.50 -45.78
C ASP A 12 -9.88 -30.82 -46.06
N SER A 13 -9.22 -30.42 -44.98
CA SER A 13 -7.84 -30.75 -44.76
C SER A 13 -7.68 -31.24 -43.30
N ASN A 14 -7.27 -32.50 -43.15
CA ASN A 14 -6.94 -33.15 -41.90
C ASN A 14 -5.86 -32.36 -41.14
N GLU A 15 -6.25 -31.50 -40.25
CA GLU A 15 -5.54 -31.22 -39.03
C GLU A 15 -6.61 -31.18 -37.95
N SER A 16 -6.77 -32.30 -37.28
CA SER A 16 -7.40 -32.37 -35.97
C SER A 16 -6.53 -31.53 -35.03
N LEU A 17 -6.75 -30.23 -35.02
CA LEU A 17 -6.43 -29.40 -33.87
C LEU A 17 -7.15 -30.05 -32.70
N GLU A 18 -6.38 -30.78 -31.95
CA GLU A 18 -6.85 -31.48 -30.76
C GLU A 18 -7.48 -30.44 -29.84
N LEU A 19 -8.80 -30.49 -29.73
CA LEU A 19 -9.60 -29.87 -28.66
C LEU A 19 -9.23 -30.44 -27.27
N LYS A 20 -7.96 -30.77 -27.06
CA LYS A 20 -7.44 -31.40 -25.83
C LYS A 20 -7.04 -30.42 -24.76
N ASP A 21 -6.91 -29.12 -25.05
CA ASP A 21 -6.42 -28.14 -24.09
C ASP A 21 -7.49 -27.29 -23.38
N MET A 22 -8.79 -27.52 -23.65
CA MET A 22 -9.87 -26.78 -22.99
C MET A 22 -10.28 -27.35 -21.62
N ASN A 23 -9.58 -28.34 -21.06
CA ASN A 23 -9.97 -29.01 -19.82
C ASN A 23 -9.08 -28.73 -18.61
N ASN A 24 -8.10 -27.84 -18.70
CA ASN A 24 -7.27 -27.55 -17.54
C ASN A 24 -7.65 -26.18 -16.93
N ILE A 25 -8.82 -26.14 -16.29
CA ILE A 25 -9.26 -24.97 -15.51
C ILE A 25 -8.80 -25.19 -14.08
N SER A 26 -7.86 -24.36 -13.61
CA SER A 26 -7.56 -24.26 -12.19
C SER A 26 -8.46 -23.21 -11.53
N SER A 27 -8.80 -23.43 -10.27
CA SER A 27 -9.65 -22.52 -9.49
C SER A 27 -8.86 -22.04 -8.28
N HIS A 28 -8.69 -20.73 -8.16
CA HIS A 28 -7.93 -20.11 -7.09
C HIS A 28 -8.82 -19.18 -6.28
N ARG A 29 -8.92 -19.46 -4.99
CA ARG A 29 -9.61 -18.61 -4.02
C ARG A 29 -8.83 -17.30 -3.85
N TYR A 30 -9.55 -16.19 -3.70
CA TYR A 30 -8.96 -14.91 -3.30
C TYR A 30 -9.89 -14.18 -2.32
N LEU A 31 -9.29 -13.36 -1.49
CA LEU A 31 -9.96 -12.51 -0.52
C LEU A 31 -9.73 -11.05 -0.92
N THR A 32 -10.73 -10.21 -0.77
CA THR A 32 -10.53 -8.76 -0.80
C THR A 32 -10.74 -8.18 0.58
N MET A 33 -9.94 -7.18 0.91
CA MET A 33 -9.95 -6.54 2.22
C MET A 33 -9.57 -5.08 2.12
N ASP A 34 -9.92 -4.33 3.15
CA ASP A 34 -9.57 -2.93 3.33
C ASP A 34 -8.54 -2.82 4.45
N VAL A 35 -7.32 -2.39 4.10
CA VAL A 35 -6.20 -2.27 5.03
C VAL A 35 -6.14 -0.86 5.62
N PHE A 36 -5.71 -0.73 6.86
CA PHE A 36 -5.73 0.49 7.67
C PHE A 36 -7.15 1.00 7.97
N SER A 37 -8.10 0.08 8.11
CA SER A 37 -9.46 0.41 8.48
C SER A 37 -10.12 -0.67 9.36
N GLU A 38 -10.99 -0.23 10.25
CA GLU A 38 -11.89 -1.07 11.04
C GLU A 38 -13.27 -1.24 10.38
N ARG A 39 -13.47 -0.63 9.22
CA ARG A 39 -14.74 -0.63 8.49
C ARG A 39 -14.52 -0.99 7.03
N VAL A 40 -15.43 -1.78 6.50
CA VAL A 40 -15.48 -2.07 5.06
C VAL A 40 -15.74 -0.79 4.24
N PHE A 41 -15.17 -0.73 3.06
CA PHE A 41 -15.26 0.39 2.12
C PHE A 41 -14.51 1.66 2.57
N GLU A 42 -13.70 1.56 3.61
CA GLU A 42 -12.68 2.52 4.04
C GLU A 42 -11.28 1.90 3.84
N GLY A 43 -10.19 2.61 4.15
CA GLY A 43 -8.84 2.06 4.04
C GLY A 43 -8.33 1.86 2.61
N ASN A 44 -7.25 1.11 2.46
CA ASN A 44 -6.63 0.79 1.16
C ASN A 44 -7.01 -0.62 0.71
N PRO A 45 -7.70 -0.78 -0.44
CA PRO A 45 -8.17 -2.08 -0.90
C PRO A 45 -7.02 -2.97 -1.36
N LEU A 46 -7.09 -4.24 -0.98
CA LEU A 46 -6.13 -5.28 -1.32
C LEU A 46 -6.85 -6.56 -1.71
N ALA A 47 -6.31 -7.27 -2.70
CA ALA A 47 -6.66 -8.67 -2.95
C ALA A 47 -5.50 -9.58 -2.52
N VAL A 48 -5.83 -10.70 -1.86
CA VAL A 48 -4.85 -11.71 -1.44
C VAL A 48 -5.30 -13.08 -1.93
N PHE A 49 -4.40 -13.79 -2.58
CA PHE A 49 -4.55 -15.20 -2.94
C PHE A 49 -3.85 -16.04 -1.87
N PRO A 50 -4.59 -16.76 -0.99
CA PRO A 50 -3.99 -17.53 0.11
C PRO A 50 -3.15 -18.72 -0.36
N ASP A 51 -3.43 -19.22 -1.54
CA ASP A 51 -2.64 -20.27 -2.21
C ASP A 51 -2.43 -19.92 -3.67
N ALA A 52 -1.22 -19.52 -4.00
CA ALA A 52 -0.78 -19.19 -5.35
C ALA A 52 -0.02 -20.36 -6.02
N THR A 53 -0.04 -21.55 -5.44
CA THR A 53 0.61 -22.74 -6.01
C THR A 53 0.08 -23.00 -7.41
N GLY A 54 1.00 -23.11 -8.36
CA GLY A 54 0.67 -23.36 -9.77
C GLY A 54 0.29 -22.13 -10.59
N ILE A 55 0.18 -20.93 -9.99
CA ILE A 55 0.01 -19.68 -10.74
C ILE A 55 1.36 -19.20 -11.24
N SER A 56 1.51 -19.03 -12.57
CA SER A 56 2.75 -18.53 -13.15
C SER A 56 2.97 -17.04 -12.89
N ASP A 57 4.21 -16.56 -12.97
CA ASP A 57 4.58 -15.14 -12.84
C ASP A 57 3.76 -14.24 -13.77
N ILE A 58 3.60 -14.68 -15.02
CA ILE A 58 2.84 -13.96 -16.05
C ILE A 58 1.36 -13.89 -15.62
N THR A 59 0.80 -14.98 -15.15
CA THR A 59 -0.58 -15.06 -14.72
C THR A 59 -0.83 -14.21 -13.46
N MET A 60 0.10 -14.19 -12.49
CA MET A 60 0.01 -13.29 -11.32
C MET A 60 -0.07 -11.82 -11.74
N GLN A 61 0.77 -11.41 -12.71
CA GLN A 61 0.73 -10.05 -13.25
C GLN A 61 -0.59 -9.76 -13.99
N GLN A 62 -1.11 -10.72 -14.78
CA GLN A 62 -2.38 -10.58 -15.47
C GLN A 62 -3.55 -10.44 -14.47
N ILE A 63 -3.56 -11.24 -13.41
CA ILE A 63 -4.54 -11.16 -12.33
C ILE A 63 -4.50 -9.78 -11.66
N ALA A 64 -3.33 -9.29 -11.32
CA ALA A 64 -3.19 -7.96 -10.72
C ALA A 64 -3.67 -6.84 -11.65
N THR A 65 -3.45 -6.99 -12.96
CA THR A 65 -3.95 -6.05 -13.98
C THR A 65 -5.47 -6.09 -14.09
N GLU A 66 -6.07 -7.30 -14.09
CA GLU A 66 -7.52 -7.53 -14.19
C GLU A 66 -8.27 -6.99 -12.97
N LEU A 67 -7.78 -7.28 -11.75
CA LEU A 67 -8.37 -6.78 -10.51
C LEU A 67 -8.25 -5.27 -10.38
N ASN A 68 -7.21 -4.68 -10.96
CA ASN A 68 -6.96 -3.24 -11.02
C ASN A 68 -7.04 -2.53 -9.66
N LEU A 69 -6.67 -3.24 -8.59
CA LEU A 69 -6.44 -2.68 -7.27
C LEU A 69 -5.04 -2.07 -7.21
N ALA A 70 -4.76 -1.25 -6.20
CA ALA A 70 -3.43 -0.69 -6.00
C ALA A 70 -2.37 -1.81 -6.01
N GLU A 71 -2.62 -2.87 -5.24
CA GLU A 71 -1.82 -4.10 -5.25
C GLU A 71 -2.68 -5.36 -5.10
N THR A 72 -2.07 -6.47 -5.52
CA THR A 72 -2.56 -7.85 -5.30
C THR A 72 -1.41 -8.68 -4.75
N ALA A 73 -1.66 -9.42 -3.67
CA ALA A 73 -0.68 -10.28 -3.02
C ALA A 73 -0.97 -11.76 -3.25
N PHE A 74 0.09 -12.54 -3.37
CA PHE A 74 0.05 -13.98 -3.63
C PHE A 74 0.88 -14.71 -2.56
N ILE A 75 0.25 -15.61 -1.81
CA ILE A 75 0.90 -16.44 -0.79
C ILE A 75 1.33 -17.76 -1.40
N ALA A 76 2.56 -18.19 -1.08
CA ALA A 76 3.12 -19.47 -1.45
C ALA A 76 3.90 -20.08 -0.28
N PRO A 77 4.26 -21.38 -0.33
CA PRO A 77 5.15 -21.97 0.64
C PRO A 77 6.48 -21.20 0.73
N PRO A 78 7.02 -20.98 1.94
CA PRO A 78 8.28 -20.26 2.10
C PRO A 78 9.46 -21.10 1.59
N THR A 79 10.50 -20.44 1.08
CA THR A 79 11.78 -21.09 0.74
C THR A 79 12.73 -21.07 1.95
N ARG A 80 12.48 -20.18 2.90
CA ARG A 80 13.24 -20.02 4.14
C ARG A 80 12.53 -20.69 5.32
N PRO A 81 13.24 -21.48 6.13
CA PRO A 81 12.62 -22.22 7.26
C PRO A 81 12.19 -21.31 8.43
N ASP A 82 12.69 -20.08 8.49
CA ASP A 82 12.38 -19.08 9.50
C ASP A 82 11.16 -18.19 9.14
N CYS A 83 10.61 -18.37 7.92
CA CYS A 83 9.46 -17.61 7.44
C CYS A 83 8.17 -18.45 7.48
N ALA A 84 7.05 -17.81 7.82
CA ALA A 84 5.74 -18.44 7.86
C ALA A 84 5.23 -18.79 6.45
N VAL A 85 5.33 -17.83 5.54
CA VAL A 85 4.91 -17.94 4.13
C VAL A 85 5.83 -17.08 3.26
N SER A 86 5.86 -17.38 1.96
CA SER A 86 6.40 -16.49 0.94
C SER A 86 5.28 -15.63 0.37
N VAL A 87 5.56 -14.35 0.09
CA VAL A 87 4.59 -13.37 -0.42
C VAL A 87 5.15 -12.65 -1.63
N ARG A 88 4.38 -12.63 -2.69
CA ARG A 88 4.66 -11.83 -3.89
C ARG A 88 3.61 -10.75 -4.05
N ILE A 89 4.04 -9.53 -4.36
CA ILE A 89 3.17 -8.34 -4.41
C ILE A 89 3.26 -7.74 -5.81
N PHE A 90 2.11 -7.52 -6.43
CA PHE A 90 2.00 -6.97 -7.77
C PHE A 90 1.09 -5.76 -7.80
N THR A 91 1.55 -4.68 -8.45
CA THR A 91 0.68 -3.62 -8.96
C THR A 91 0.09 -4.06 -10.31
N PRO A 92 -0.89 -3.35 -10.88
CA PRO A 92 -1.36 -3.61 -12.24
C PRO A 92 -0.26 -3.55 -13.32
N LYS A 93 0.92 -2.98 -13.01
CA LYS A 93 2.00 -2.77 -14.00
C LYS A 93 3.24 -3.63 -13.77
N ARG A 94 3.55 -4.00 -12.54
CA ARG A 94 4.79 -4.71 -12.19
C ARG A 94 4.75 -5.35 -10.82
N GLU A 95 5.62 -6.32 -10.61
CA GLU A 95 5.93 -6.86 -9.29
C GLU A 95 6.75 -5.86 -8.45
N LEU A 96 6.41 -5.76 -7.17
CA LEU A 96 7.14 -4.99 -6.17
C LEU A 96 8.00 -5.90 -5.30
N SER A 97 9.12 -5.38 -4.82
CA SER A 97 9.94 -6.09 -3.84
C SER A 97 9.37 -6.04 -2.43
N PHE A 98 8.55 -5.03 -2.13
CA PHE A 98 7.92 -4.76 -0.85
C PHE A 98 6.82 -3.70 -1.00
N ALA A 99 5.75 -3.80 -0.22
CA ALA A 99 4.75 -2.73 -0.07
C ALA A 99 4.03 -2.84 1.29
N GLY A 100 3.87 -1.71 2.00
CA GLY A 100 3.43 -1.70 3.39
C GLY A 100 2.02 -2.24 3.62
N HIS A 101 0.99 -1.71 2.92
CA HIS A 101 -0.38 -2.17 3.13
C HIS A 101 -0.62 -3.61 2.65
N PRO A 102 -0.01 -4.11 1.53
CA PRO A 102 -0.12 -5.52 1.17
C PRO A 102 0.51 -6.45 2.20
N THR A 103 1.62 -6.07 2.80
CA THR A 103 2.27 -6.84 3.87
C THR A 103 1.36 -6.96 5.09
N ILE A 104 0.72 -5.86 5.54
CA ILE A 104 -0.23 -5.86 6.66
C ILE A 104 -1.48 -6.69 6.32
N GLY A 105 -2.07 -6.50 5.14
CA GLY A 105 -3.25 -7.25 4.73
C GLY A 105 -2.97 -8.75 4.54
N THR A 106 -1.83 -9.11 3.96
CA THR A 106 -1.40 -10.51 3.86
C THR A 106 -1.14 -11.12 5.23
N SER A 107 -0.57 -10.35 6.16
CA SER A 107 -0.37 -10.80 7.54
C SER A 107 -1.69 -11.13 8.24
N PHE A 108 -2.74 -10.36 7.97
CA PHE A 108 -4.09 -10.68 8.45
C PHE A 108 -4.56 -12.03 7.90
N VAL A 109 -4.37 -12.31 6.60
CA VAL A 109 -4.72 -13.60 6.01
C VAL A 109 -3.90 -14.74 6.61
N VAL A 110 -2.61 -14.53 6.89
CA VAL A 110 -1.74 -15.52 7.55
C VAL A 110 -2.28 -15.90 8.94
N LEU A 111 -2.85 -14.95 9.68
CA LEU A 111 -3.47 -15.20 10.99
C LEU A 111 -4.82 -15.90 10.85
N GLU A 112 -5.70 -15.43 9.97
CA GLU A 112 -7.06 -15.97 9.77
C GLU A 112 -7.06 -17.39 9.20
N GLU A 113 -6.16 -17.68 8.25
CA GLU A 113 -6.00 -19.01 7.63
C GLU A 113 -5.10 -19.96 8.46
N GLU A 114 -4.70 -19.53 9.65
CA GLU A 114 -3.90 -20.33 10.59
C GLU A 114 -2.57 -20.86 10.01
N PHE A 115 -1.92 -20.09 9.09
CA PHE A 115 -0.55 -20.39 8.65
C PHE A 115 0.46 -20.28 9.82
N VAL A 116 0.09 -19.55 10.87
CA VAL A 116 0.79 -19.50 12.16
C VAL A 116 -0.20 -19.85 13.28
N PRO A 117 0.26 -20.36 14.44
CA PRO A 117 -0.62 -20.68 15.56
C PRO A 117 -1.45 -19.48 16.04
N ARG A 118 -2.67 -19.72 16.48
CA ARG A 118 -3.51 -18.67 17.08
C ARG A 118 -2.83 -18.01 18.27
N GLY A 119 -2.92 -16.68 18.34
CA GLY A 119 -2.29 -15.89 19.39
C GLY A 119 -0.80 -15.62 19.18
N THR A 120 -0.26 -15.97 18.01
CA THR A 120 1.11 -15.59 17.63
C THR A 120 1.25 -14.07 17.65
N SER A 121 2.24 -13.58 18.40
CA SER A 121 2.54 -12.13 18.52
C SER A 121 3.61 -11.64 17.55
N GLU A 122 4.39 -12.54 16.97
CA GLU A 122 5.42 -12.23 15.98
C GLU A 122 5.59 -13.37 14.99
N PHE A 123 5.82 -13.04 13.70
CA PHE A 123 6.22 -13.98 12.67
C PHE A 123 6.97 -13.25 11.56
N ILE A 124 7.51 -14.00 10.59
CA ILE A 124 8.29 -13.46 9.48
C ILE A 124 7.63 -13.88 8.18
N LEU A 125 7.42 -12.91 7.29
CA LEU A 125 7.07 -13.14 5.89
C LEU A 125 8.33 -13.15 5.04
N GLU A 126 8.37 -14.00 4.01
CA GLU A 126 9.41 -13.97 2.99
C GLU A 126 8.91 -13.15 1.79
N GLU A 127 9.37 -11.92 1.67
CA GLU A 127 9.10 -11.07 0.51
C GLU A 127 10.34 -10.97 -0.39
N LYS A 128 10.18 -10.42 -1.58
CA LYS A 128 11.30 -10.27 -2.55
C LYS A 128 12.44 -9.39 -2.01
N ILE A 129 12.16 -8.47 -1.09
CA ILE A 129 13.17 -7.69 -0.36
C ILE A 129 13.93 -8.54 0.66
N GLY A 130 13.41 -9.70 1.04
CA GLY A 130 13.93 -10.58 2.08
C GLY A 130 12.93 -10.80 3.22
N PRO A 131 13.40 -11.26 4.39
CA PRO A 131 12.56 -11.50 5.56
C PRO A 131 11.98 -10.20 6.12
N VAL A 132 10.66 -10.16 6.27
CA VAL A 132 9.92 -9.03 6.84
C VAL A 132 9.30 -9.47 8.15
N ARG A 133 9.74 -8.87 9.25
CA ARG A 133 9.20 -9.15 10.58
C ARG A 133 7.87 -8.45 10.78
N ILE A 134 6.88 -9.21 11.22
CA ILE A 134 5.55 -8.76 11.59
C ILE A 134 5.39 -8.88 13.10
N ARG A 135 4.91 -7.82 13.73
CA ARG A 135 4.46 -7.83 15.12
C ARG A 135 2.94 -7.70 15.17
N VAL A 136 2.32 -8.44 16.06
CA VAL A 136 0.87 -8.47 16.23
C VAL A 136 0.53 -8.14 17.68
N GLU A 137 -0.38 -7.21 17.88
CA GLU A 137 -1.08 -7.07 19.16
C GLU A 137 -2.36 -7.90 19.05
N PRO A 138 -2.40 -9.07 19.71
CA PRO A 138 -3.51 -10.01 19.56
C PRO A 138 -4.76 -9.45 20.26
N ASP A 139 -5.85 -9.40 19.53
CA ASP A 139 -7.18 -9.06 20.02
C ASP A 139 -8.20 -9.76 19.11
N ILE A 140 -9.50 -9.58 19.36
CA ILE A 140 -10.59 -10.00 18.45
C ILE A 140 -10.34 -9.44 17.03
N ARG A 141 -9.82 -8.22 16.96
CA ARG A 141 -9.27 -7.62 15.73
C ARG A 141 -7.79 -7.34 15.96
N PRO A 142 -6.90 -8.13 15.38
CA PRO A 142 -5.48 -7.94 15.60
C PRO A 142 -4.99 -6.62 15.00
N LEU A 143 -4.23 -5.85 15.78
CA LEU A 143 -3.49 -4.71 15.27
C LEU A 143 -2.12 -5.21 14.80
N ILE A 144 -1.88 -5.10 13.50
CA ILE A 144 -0.70 -5.64 12.82
C ILE A 144 0.29 -4.52 12.59
N TRP A 145 1.55 -4.72 12.99
CA TRP A 145 2.62 -3.75 12.96
C TRP A 145 3.76 -4.17 12.05
N LEU A 146 4.29 -3.16 11.35
CA LEU A 146 5.41 -3.28 10.45
C LEU A 146 6.48 -2.25 10.81
N ALA A 147 7.72 -2.70 10.95
CA ALA A 147 8.84 -1.80 11.21
C ALA A 147 9.12 -0.93 9.98
N THR A 148 9.27 0.37 10.21
CA THR A 148 9.72 1.32 9.19
C THR A 148 11.22 1.11 8.94
N PRO A 149 11.68 1.04 7.68
CA PRO A 149 13.10 1.07 7.35
C PRO A 149 13.79 2.32 7.90
N SER A 150 15.13 2.32 7.87
CA SER A 150 15.93 3.46 8.33
C SER A 150 15.50 4.76 7.66
N ILE A 151 15.25 5.78 8.47
CA ILE A 151 14.83 7.10 8.02
C ILE A 151 16.05 7.92 7.56
N THR A 152 15.93 8.56 6.43
CA THR A 152 16.89 9.56 5.95
C THR A 152 16.19 10.89 5.70
N PHE A 153 16.77 11.97 6.23
CA PHE A 153 16.33 13.34 5.96
C PHE A 153 17.11 13.88 4.77
N GLY A 154 16.40 14.16 3.69
CA GLY A 154 16.92 14.74 2.45
C GLY A 154 16.84 16.27 2.45
N ARG A 155 16.77 16.82 1.24
CA ARG A 155 16.76 18.28 1.01
C ARG A 155 15.53 18.96 1.59
N LEU A 156 15.73 20.19 2.02
CA LEU A 156 14.65 21.14 2.25
C LEU A 156 14.15 21.67 0.90
N CYS A 157 12.87 21.96 0.83
CA CYS A 157 12.23 22.50 -0.37
C CYS A 157 11.74 23.93 -0.10
N ASP A 158 11.71 24.72 -1.17
CA ASP A 158 11.21 26.09 -1.13
C ASP A 158 9.71 26.11 -0.81
N PRO A 159 9.26 26.77 0.26
CA PRO A 159 7.87 26.84 0.65
C PRO A 159 6.97 27.47 -0.43
N ASP A 160 7.44 28.50 -1.15
CA ASP A 160 6.68 29.16 -2.22
C ASP A 160 6.42 28.20 -3.39
N LEU A 161 7.46 27.42 -3.78
CA LEU A 161 7.30 26.39 -4.82
C LEU A 161 6.37 25.26 -4.37
N CYS A 162 6.46 24.83 -3.11
CA CYS A 162 5.58 23.80 -2.55
C CYS A 162 4.13 24.27 -2.53
N ALA A 163 3.86 25.47 -2.03
CA ALA A 163 2.52 26.05 -2.02
C ALA A 163 1.94 26.14 -3.44
N LYS A 164 2.72 26.71 -4.37
CA LYS A 164 2.30 26.84 -5.78
C LYS A 164 2.01 25.47 -6.42
N ALA A 165 2.85 24.48 -6.19
CA ALA A 165 2.66 23.12 -6.73
C ALA A 165 1.39 22.46 -6.23
N LEU A 166 0.95 22.78 -5.01
CA LEU A 166 -0.22 22.21 -4.33
C LEU A 166 -1.48 23.07 -4.49
N GLY A 167 -1.41 24.19 -5.23
CA GLY A 167 -2.55 25.10 -5.39
C GLY A 167 -2.91 25.86 -4.12
N LEU A 168 -1.95 26.07 -3.22
CA LEU A 168 -2.08 26.76 -1.94
C LEU A 168 -1.34 28.11 -1.96
N ASN A 169 -1.56 28.95 -0.93
CA ASN A 169 -0.72 30.10 -0.66
C ASN A 169 0.40 29.72 0.32
N VAL A 170 1.52 30.42 0.29
CA VAL A 170 2.62 30.17 1.24
C VAL A 170 2.18 30.41 2.69
N SER A 171 1.25 31.35 2.92
CA SER A 171 0.64 31.61 4.23
C SER A 171 -0.19 30.46 4.79
N ASP A 172 -0.59 29.51 3.96
CA ASP A 172 -1.34 28.32 4.38
C ASP A 172 -0.43 27.24 4.97
N LEU A 173 0.89 27.34 4.72
CA LEU A 173 1.88 26.40 5.24
C LEU A 173 2.19 26.70 6.72
N LEU A 174 2.61 25.66 7.44
CA LEU A 174 3.25 25.82 8.75
C LEU A 174 4.60 26.56 8.60
N GLU A 175 5.03 27.19 9.68
CA GLU A 175 6.36 27.84 9.75
C GLU A 175 7.50 26.80 9.90
N ILE A 176 7.40 25.73 9.13
CA ILE A 176 8.32 24.60 9.08
C ILE A 176 8.65 24.35 7.62
N SER A 177 9.96 24.35 7.29
CA SER A 177 10.37 24.11 5.91
C SER A 177 9.94 22.73 5.42
N PRO A 178 9.26 22.63 4.26
CA PRO A 178 9.00 21.35 3.62
C PRO A 178 10.30 20.58 3.38
N GLN A 179 10.27 19.26 3.60
CA GLN A 179 11.48 18.44 3.50
C GLN A 179 11.18 17.09 2.85
N VAL A 180 12.11 16.63 2.02
CA VAL A 180 12.11 15.25 1.54
C VAL A 180 12.63 14.37 2.66
N VAL A 181 11.83 13.36 3.06
CA VAL A 181 12.21 12.34 4.05
C VAL A 181 11.93 10.97 3.44
N SER A 182 12.81 10.02 3.66
CA SER A 182 12.69 8.69 3.03
C SER A 182 12.87 7.56 4.02
N ALA A 183 12.08 6.53 3.84
CA ALA A 183 12.23 5.20 4.42
C ALA A 183 12.30 4.15 3.28
N GLY A 184 13.04 4.46 2.22
CA GLY A 184 13.10 3.70 0.98
C GLY A 184 12.44 4.45 -0.19
N ASN A 185 11.23 4.98 -0.01
CA ASN A 185 10.54 5.83 -0.98
C ASN A 185 10.67 7.32 -0.55
N PRO A 186 11.28 8.19 -1.38
CA PRO A 186 11.34 9.61 -1.09
C PRO A 186 9.94 10.22 -0.99
N THR A 187 9.69 10.94 0.11
CA THR A 187 8.41 11.61 0.37
C THR A 187 8.69 13.07 0.72
N LEU A 188 8.19 14.00 -0.09
CA LEU A 188 8.17 15.42 0.27
C LEU A 188 7.03 15.64 1.27
N ILE A 189 7.36 16.11 2.46
CA ILE A 189 6.41 16.36 3.53
C ILE A 189 6.18 17.87 3.62
N VAL A 190 4.93 18.28 3.46
CA VAL A 190 4.48 19.66 3.51
C VAL A 190 3.45 19.82 4.61
N GLY A 191 3.80 20.57 5.66
CA GLY A 191 2.88 20.89 6.76
C GLY A 191 2.03 22.10 6.42
N VAL A 192 0.73 22.02 6.67
CA VAL A 192 -0.24 23.11 6.50
C VAL A 192 -1.00 23.39 7.81
N ARG A 193 -1.65 24.56 7.90
CA ARG A 193 -2.20 25.06 9.16
C ARG A 193 -3.39 24.27 9.68
N ASP A 194 -4.28 23.80 8.81
CA ASP A 194 -5.46 23.05 9.20
C ASP A 194 -5.96 22.06 8.13
N LYS A 195 -7.04 21.33 8.46
CA LYS A 195 -7.62 20.30 7.58
C LYS A 195 -8.19 20.88 6.29
N GLU A 196 -8.62 22.13 6.29
CA GLU A 196 -9.18 22.77 5.09
C GLU A 196 -8.10 22.90 4.00
N GLN A 197 -6.89 23.33 4.35
CA GLN A 197 -5.77 23.41 3.41
C GLN A 197 -5.33 22.02 2.94
N VAL A 198 -5.34 21.01 3.82
CA VAL A 198 -5.09 19.62 3.37
C VAL A 198 -6.13 19.22 2.33
N ASP A 199 -7.42 19.49 2.59
CA ASP A 199 -8.52 19.13 1.70
C ASP A 199 -8.52 19.90 0.38
N GLN A 200 -8.07 21.14 0.37
CA GLN A 200 -7.95 21.98 -0.83
C GLN A 200 -6.74 21.65 -1.67
N SER A 201 -5.69 21.05 -1.08
CA SER A 201 -4.46 20.74 -1.78
C SER A 201 -4.70 19.80 -2.96
N TRP A 202 -3.96 20.01 -4.03
CA TRP A 202 -4.03 19.20 -5.24
C TRP A 202 -2.68 19.18 -5.95
N LEU A 203 -2.26 18.04 -6.45
CA LEU A 203 -1.01 17.89 -7.18
C LEU A 203 -1.25 17.32 -8.58
N GLU A 204 -0.84 18.06 -9.60
CA GLU A 204 -0.75 17.61 -10.98
C GLU A 204 0.71 17.46 -11.43
N ASN A 205 0.93 16.84 -12.58
CA ASN A 205 2.28 16.65 -13.13
C ASN A 205 3.03 17.97 -13.30
N ALA A 206 2.34 19.06 -13.69
CA ALA A 206 2.94 20.39 -13.79
C ALA A 206 3.40 20.93 -12.44
N GLY A 207 2.66 20.67 -11.37
CA GLY A 207 3.05 20.99 -10.00
C GLY A 207 4.26 20.17 -9.55
N LEU A 208 4.26 18.87 -9.85
CA LEU A 208 5.39 18.01 -9.50
C LEU A 208 6.71 18.47 -10.13
N SER A 209 6.67 18.94 -11.38
CA SER A 209 7.86 19.49 -12.07
C SER A 209 8.44 20.75 -11.41
N LEU A 210 7.70 21.42 -10.52
CA LEU A 210 8.23 22.51 -9.69
C LEU A 210 9.01 22.00 -8.47
N LEU A 211 8.74 20.76 -8.04
CA LEU A 211 9.23 20.19 -6.79
C LEU A 211 10.49 19.35 -6.97
N LYS A 212 10.74 18.83 -8.17
CA LYS A 212 11.89 17.97 -8.46
C LYS A 212 12.35 18.07 -9.91
N SER A 213 13.61 17.69 -10.15
CA SER A 213 14.16 17.49 -11.49
C SER A 213 13.77 16.12 -12.06
N GLU A 214 13.81 15.97 -13.39
CA GLU A 214 13.51 14.69 -14.05
C GLU A 214 14.46 13.56 -13.65
N ASP A 215 15.71 13.87 -13.34
CA ASP A 215 16.74 12.91 -12.93
C ASP A 215 16.58 12.42 -11.47
N GLU A 216 15.74 13.08 -10.66
CA GLU A 216 15.48 12.62 -9.29
C GLU A 216 14.55 11.39 -9.29
N PRO A 217 14.68 10.49 -8.29
CA PRO A 217 13.81 9.33 -8.17
C PRO A 217 12.33 9.74 -8.02
N PRO A 218 11.38 8.85 -8.31
CA PRO A 218 9.95 9.08 -8.10
C PRO A 218 9.67 9.62 -6.70
N LEU A 219 8.85 10.67 -6.62
CA LEU A 219 8.57 11.40 -5.40
C LEU A 219 7.11 11.24 -5.00
N LEU A 220 6.87 10.82 -3.74
CA LEU A 220 5.58 11.00 -3.09
C LEU A 220 5.49 12.42 -2.52
N VAL A 221 4.31 13.01 -2.55
CA VAL A 221 4.06 14.31 -1.89
C VAL A 221 2.96 14.14 -0.87
N MET A 222 3.32 14.33 0.40
CA MET A 222 2.41 14.25 1.53
C MET A 222 2.14 15.64 2.08
N VAL A 223 0.86 16.02 2.06
CA VAL A 223 0.36 17.23 2.71
C VAL A 223 -0.32 16.84 4.01
N PHE A 224 0.03 17.47 5.11
CA PHE A 224 -0.55 17.12 6.40
C PHE A 224 -0.76 18.34 7.30
N THR A 225 -1.66 18.20 8.26
CA THR A 225 -1.78 19.09 9.40
C THR A 225 -1.69 18.30 10.70
N PRO A 226 -1.00 18.81 11.74
CA PRO A 226 -1.03 18.21 13.06
C PRO A 226 -2.45 18.25 13.64
N THR A 227 -2.83 17.20 14.36
CA THR A 227 -4.08 17.11 15.10
C THR A 227 -3.80 16.75 16.55
N ARG A 228 -4.84 16.79 17.40
CA ARG A 228 -4.72 16.35 18.80
C ARG A 228 -4.22 14.89 18.90
N ASP A 229 -4.67 14.03 17.98
CA ASP A 229 -4.43 12.58 18.02
C ASP A 229 -3.29 12.15 17.08
N GLY A 230 -2.61 13.11 16.42
CA GLY A 230 -1.51 12.86 15.51
C GLY A 230 -1.53 13.74 14.26
N ALA A 231 -1.94 13.22 13.10
CA ALA A 231 -1.96 13.95 11.84
C ALA A 231 -3.22 13.66 11.02
N TYR A 232 -3.61 14.61 10.18
CA TYR A 232 -4.56 14.46 9.08
C TYR A 232 -3.82 14.75 7.77
N SER A 233 -3.94 13.87 6.77
CA SER A 233 -3.04 13.92 5.62
C SER A 233 -3.69 13.47 4.31
N ARG A 234 -3.05 13.87 3.20
CA ARG A 234 -3.25 13.34 1.84
C ARG A 234 -1.90 13.00 1.23
N VAL A 235 -1.85 11.97 0.41
CA VAL A 235 -0.62 11.56 -0.29
C VAL A 235 -0.88 11.46 -1.78
N PHE A 236 -0.05 12.17 -2.55
CA PHE A 236 -0.08 12.19 -4.00
C PHE A 236 1.15 11.46 -4.55
N GLY A 237 0.92 10.56 -5.54
CA GLY A 237 1.98 9.75 -6.13
C GLY A 237 1.84 9.57 -7.65
N PRO A 238 1.78 10.66 -8.46
CA PRO A 238 1.55 10.53 -9.90
C PRO A 238 2.64 9.72 -10.61
N GLU A 239 3.90 9.80 -10.18
CA GLU A 239 4.98 8.97 -10.74
C GLU A 239 4.92 7.50 -10.30
N HIS A 240 4.21 7.21 -9.23
CA HIS A 240 3.93 5.83 -8.78
C HIS A 240 2.71 5.22 -9.46
N GLY A 241 2.05 5.98 -10.35
CA GLY A 241 0.90 5.52 -11.12
C GLY A 241 -0.44 5.72 -10.40
N VAL A 242 -0.44 6.36 -9.23
CA VAL A 242 -1.64 6.71 -8.47
C VAL A 242 -1.72 8.22 -8.30
N ARG A 243 -2.86 8.81 -8.60
CA ARG A 243 -3.05 10.25 -8.45
C ARG A 243 -3.04 10.65 -6.97
N GLU A 244 -3.78 9.92 -6.15
CA GLU A 244 -3.84 10.00 -4.70
C GLU A 244 -3.98 8.60 -4.12
N ASP A 245 -3.31 8.31 -3.01
CA ASP A 245 -3.33 7.02 -2.34
C ASP A 245 -4.11 7.12 -1.02
N PRO A 246 -5.06 6.21 -0.74
CA PRO A 246 -5.89 6.29 0.46
C PRO A 246 -5.15 5.99 1.76
N ALA A 247 -4.09 5.19 1.74
CA ALA A 247 -3.29 4.87 2.92
C ALA A 247 -1.86 4.46 2.56
N THR A 248 -0.89 5.30 2.90
CA THR A 248 0.51 5.15 2.49
C THR A 248 1.41 4.87 3.69
N GLY A 249 1.55 3.61 4.06
CA GLY A 249 2.41 3.20 5.19
C GLY A 249 3.86 3.66 5.02
N SER A 250 4.42 3.59 3.78
CA SER A 250 5.78 4.01 3.47
C SER A 250 6.03 5.51 3.60
N ALA A 251 5.00 6.36 3.54
CA ALA A 251 5.08 7.80 3.78
C ALA A 251 4.80 8.18 5.24
N THR A 252 4.05 7.33 5.96
CA THR A 252 3.67 7.59 7.36
C THR A 252 4.87 7.49 8.32
N GLY A 253 5.83 6.58 8.09
CA GLY A 253 7.07 6.53 8.85
C GLY A 253 7.92 7.80 8.69
N PRO A 254 8.21 8.26 7.47
CA PRO A 254 8.78 9.57 7.19
C PRO A 254 8.03 10.74 7.83
N LEU A 255 6.69 10.77 7.78
CA LEU A 255 5.89 11.78 8.48
C LEU A 255 6.15 11.77 9.98
N ALA A 256 6.13 10.59 10.60
CA ALA A 256 6.38 10.45 12.03
C ALA A 256 7.75 11.01 12.43
N ALA A 257 8.79 10.68 11.68
CA ALA A 257 10.13 11.20 11.91
C ALA A 257 10.21 12.73 11.71
N PHE A 258 9.53 13.26 10.69
CA PHE A 258 9.43 14.69 10.44
C PHE A 258 8.72 15.42 11.60
N MET A 259 7.60 14.85 12.09
CA MET A 259 6.85 15.43 13.20
C MET A 259 7.66 15.44 14.51
N VAL A 260 8.41 14.38 14.79
CA VAL A 260 9.31 14.31 15.95
C VAL A 260 10.44 15.36 15.83
N LYS A 261 11.09 15.42 14.66
CA LYS A 261 12.19 16.37 14.40
C LYS A 261 11.76 17.81 14.61
N ASN A 262 10.52 18.15 14.26
CA ASN A 262 9.97 19.51 14.35
C ASN A 262 9.12 19.71 15.63
N GLU A 263 9.24 18.84 16.62
CA GLU A 263 8.59 18.95 17.93
C GLU A 263 7.04 19.02 17.87
N LEU A 264 6.44 18.49 16.79
CA LEU A 264 4.97 18.41 16.64
C LEU A 264 4.37 17.25 17.44
N VAL A 265 5.17 16.23 17.73
CA VAL A 265 4.83 15.10 18.62
C VAL A 265 6.02 14.77 19.50
N SER A 266 5.76 14.13 20.65
CA SER A 266 6.82 13.65 21.53
C SER A 266 7.64 12.57 20.82
N GLY A 267 8.98 12.67 20.88
CA GLY A 267 9.91 11.65 20.40
C GLY A 267 10.23 10.56 21.44
N ALA A 268 9.53 10.52 22.59
CA ALA A 268 9.78 9.54 23.62
C ALA A 268 9.43 8.13 23.19
N ALA A 269 10.20 7.13 23.60
CA ALA A 269 9.88 5.72 23.40
C ALA A 269 8.49 5.40 23.98
N GLY A 270 7.70 4.59 23.28
CA GLY A 270 6.33 4.26 23.64
C GLY A 270 5.28 5.29 23.20
N THR A 271 5.68 6.41 22.62
CA THR A 271 4.72 7.37 22.04
C THR A 271 3.91 6.69 20.95
N ARG A 272 2.58 6.84 21.01
CA ARG A 272 1.62 6.39 19.99
C ARG A 272 0.77 7.54 19.50
N PHE A 273 0.49 7.58 18.22
CA PHE A 273 -0.43 8.51 17.58
C PHE A 273 -0.97 7.90 16.27
N ILE A 274 -1.89 8.58 15.62
CA ILE A 274 -2.47 8.14 14.35
C ILE A 274 -2.17 9.14 13.23
N SER A 275 -2.09 8.63 11.99
CA SER A 275 -2.20 9.42 10.77
C SER A 275 -3.52 9.06 10.09
N GLU A 276 -4.44 10.01 10.02
CA GLU A 276 -5.70 9.89 9.30
C GLU A 276 -5.46 10.31 7.85
N GLN A 277 -5.77 9.44 6.87
CA GLN A 277 -5.55 9.65 5.44
C GLN A 277 -6.77 9.21 4.63
N GLY A 278 -6.88 9.59 3.34
CA GLY A 278 -7.86 9.07 2.39
C GLY A 278 -9.29 9.59 2.54
N VAL A 279 -9.55 10.52 3.46
CA VAL A 279 -10.90 11.04 3.75
C VAL A 279 -11.52 11.68 2.50
N LYS A 280 -10.76 12.48 1.75
CA LYS A 280 -11.23 13.13 0.51
C LYS A 280 -11.54 12.14 -0.62
N MET A 281 -10.99 10.96 -0.54
CA MET A 281 -11.27 9.86 -1.49
C MET A 281 -12.52 9.05 -1.08
N GLY A 282 -13.12 9.34 0.08
CA GLY A 282 -14.17 8.51 0.67
C GLY A 282 -13.64 7.16 1.20
N ARG A 283 -12.32 7.05 1.40
CA ARG A 283 -11.60 5.86 1.85
C ARG A 283 -10.80 6.20 3.11
N ARG A 284 -11.51 6.61 4.16
CA ARG A 284 -10.89 6.98 5.44
C ARG A 284 -9.99 5.87 5.95
N SER A 285 -8.73 6.20 6.23
CA SER A 285 -7.70 5.26 6.67
C SER A 285 -7.07 5.74 7.95
N ILE A 286 -6.82 4.83 8.88
CA ILE A 286 -6.16 5.08 10.16
C ILE A 286 -4.87 4.28 10.23
N LEU A 287 -3.76 4.97 10.09
CA LEU A 287 -2.43 4.39 10.24
C LEU A 287 -1.94 4.68 11.66
N HIS A 288 -1.79 3.64 12.46
CA HIS A 288 -1.23 3.73 13.80
C HIS A 288 0.28 3.87 13.72
N VAL A 289 0.84 4.74 14.52
CA VAL A 289 2.28 4.97 14.64
C VAL A 289 2.72 4.66 16.06
N GLN A 290 3.82 3.93 16.19
CA GLN A 290 4.48 3.69 17.49
C GLN A 290 5.97 4.00 17.38
N LEU A 291 6.50 4.73 18.37
CA LEU A 291 7.92 5.03 18.48
C LEU A 291 8.54 4.13 19.55
N ASN A 292 9.47 3.26 19.16
CA ASN A 292 10.12 2.30 20.07
C ASN A 292 11.57 2.66 20.42
N GLY A 293 12.18 3.63 19.70
CA GLY A 293 13.58 4.05 19.89
C GLY A 293 13.74 5.24 20.82
N GLU A 294 14.93 5.34 21.42
CA GLU A 294 15.33 6.46 22.31
C GLU A 294 15.50 7.72 21.49
N LYS A 295 14.95 8.36 20.81
CA LYS A 295 15.06 9.62 20.04
C LYS A 295 14.21 9.65 18.76
N GLY A 296 13.10 8.89 18.72
CA GLY A 296 12.00 9.15 17.81
C GLY A 296 12.19 8.87 16.32
N VAL A 297 13.42 8.66 15.84
CA VAL A 297 13.70 8.45 14.41
C VAL A 297 14.15 7.03 14.07
N ASN A 298 14.50 6.24 15.06
CA ASN A 298 14.80 4.81 14.92
C ASN A 298 13.73 4.00 15.65
N GLY A 299 13.30 2.89 15.07
CA GLY A 299 12.29 2.03 15.69
C GLY A 299 10.86 2.57 15.55
N ILE A 300 10.57 3.27 14.46
CA ILE A 300 9.19 3.64 14.09
C ILE A 300 8.51 2.39 13.54
N GLU A 301 7.34 2.09 14.07
CA GLU A 301 6.44 1.07 13.53
C GLU A 301 5.15 1.72 13.04
N ILE A 302 4.64 1.20 11.93
CA ILE A 302 3.35 1.57 11.36
C ILE A 302 2.43 0.37 11.48
N GLY A 303 1.27 0.57 12.08
CA GLY A 303 0.29 -0.47 12.29
C GLY A 303 -1.07 -0.16 11.72
N GLY A 304 -1.86 -1.21 11.49
CA GLY A 304 -3.22 -1.07 11.00
C GLY A 304 -4.10 -2.26 11.29
N TYR A 305 -5.39 -1.97 11.38
CA TYR A 305 -6.45 -2.96 11.34
C TYR A 305 -6.76 -3.34 9.89
N VAL A 306 -7.36 -4.50 9.71
CA VAL A 306 -7.80 -4.99 8.40
C VAL A 306 -9.27 -5.38 8.49
N SER A 307 -10.07 -4.94 7.51
CA SER A 307 -11.49 -5.30 7.38
C SER A 307 -11.70 -6.19 6.17
N PRO A 308 -12.07 -7.49 6.34
CA PRO A 308 -12.45 -8.35 5.22
C PRO A 308 -13.68 -7.79 4.49
N VAL A 309 -13.65 -7.82 3.16
CA VAL A 309 -14.74 -7.27 2.32
C VAL A 309 -15.47 -8.37 1.58
N ALA A 310 -14.75 -9.21 0.85
CA ALA A 310 -15.34 -10.27 0.05
C ALA A 310 -14.38 -11.44 -0.17
N GLU A 311 -14.95 -12.55 -0.56
CA GLU A 311 -14.24 -13.76 -1.01
C GLU A 311 -14.75 -14.14 -2.39
N GLY A 312 -13.85 -14.62 -3.24
CA GLY A 312 -14.17 -15.06 -4.58
C GLY A 312 -13.29 -16.22 -5.04
N THR A 313 -13.64 -16.75 -6.20
CA THR A 313 -12.85 -17.79 -6.89
C THR A 313 -12.57 -17.33 -8.31
N MET A 314 -11.31 -17.25 -8.66
CA MET A 314 -10.86 -16.97 -10.02
C MET A 314 -10.59 -18.29 -10.76
N LYS A 315 -11.12 -18.41 -11.97
CA LYS A 315 -10.88 -19.56 -12.86
C LYS A 315 -9.81 -19.18 -13.87
N LEU A 316 -8.72 -19.94 -13.88
CA LEU A 316 -7.62 -19.76 -14.80
C LEU A 316 -7.63 -20.88 -15.82
N TYR A 317 -7.56 -20.51 -17.09
CA TYR A 317 -7.42 -21.45 -18.20
C TYR A 317 -5.91 -21.62 -18.45
N VAL A 318 -5.37 -22.81 -18.17
CA VAL A 318 -3.94 -23.15 -18.30
C VAL A 318 -3.72 -23.96 -19.57
#